data_dbfc18ac29e34b987a6162d08eeac1d9
#
_entry.id   dbfc18ac29e34b987a6162d08eeac1d9
#
_cell.length_a   1.000
_cell.length_b   1.000
_cell.length_c   1.000
_cell.angle_alpha   90.00
_cell.angle_beta   90.00
_cell.angle_gamma   90.00
#
_symmetry.space_group_name_H-M   'P 1'
#
loop_
_entity.id
_entity.type
_entity.pdbx_description
1 polymer ?
#
loop_
_entity_poly.entity_id
_entity_poly.type
_entity_poly.pdbx_seq_one_letter_code
_entity_poly.pdbx_strand_id
1 'polypeptide(L)'
;APDDPGWKLFERYHIDRSKPTLLFVGRITRQKGLPYLLKALHLISKDIQVVLCAGAPDTPEIAEEVKIAFAKLDEERGNIVWIEEMLPKPELNALEHGCDAFICPSIYEPLGIVNLEAMACGLPVVASATGGIPEVVVDGETGYLVPIDQLHDGTGTPTDPDKFVHDMAAAIDRIMADPELAKKMGQAGYERARDVFSWETIADKTVEVYQSVLNEQKK
;
A
#
# COMPACT_ATOMS: atom_id res chain seq x y z
N ALA A 1 -12.25 -6.51 -21.30
CA ALA A 1 -13.51 -6.77 -22.02
C ALA A 1 -14.68 -6.21 -21.18
N PRO A 2 -15.82 -5.79 -21.79
CA PRO A 2 -16.96 -5.18 -21.05
C PRO A 2 -17.56 -6.07 -19.97
N ASP A 3 -17.28 -7.37 -19.96
CA ASP A 3 -17.74 -8.35 -18.97
C ASP A 3 -16.70 -8.65 -17.87
N ASP A 4 -15.53 -8.02 -17.91
CA ASP A 4 -14.52 -8.14 -16.87
C ASP A 4 -15.00 -7.41 -15.60
N PRO A 5 -15.02 -8.06 -14.42
CA PRO A 5 -15.39 -7.43 -13.16
C PRO A 5 -14.61 -6.15 -12.87
N GLY A 6 -13.34 -6.10 -13.25
CA GLY A 6 -12.51 -4.92 -13.12
C GLY A 6 -13.02 -3.75 -13.95
N TRP A 7 -13.45 -3.97 -15.20
CA TRP A 7 -14.00 -2.91 -16.04
C TRP A 7 -15.19 -2.21 -15.37
N LYS A 8 -16.16 -3.00 -14.87
CA LYS A 8 -17.37 -2.48 -14.21
C LYS A 8 -17.05 -1.71 -12.94
N LEU A 9 -16.00 -2.10 -12.21
CA LEU A 9 -15.55 -1.41 -11.01
C LEU A 9 -15.01 -0.02 -11.35
N PHE A 10 -14.14 0.06 -12.36
CA PHE A 10 -13.55 1.34 -12.78
C PHE A 10 -14.62 2.30 -13.30
N GLU A 11 -15.62 1.82 -14.05
CA GLU A 11 -16.78 2.63 -14.47
C GLU A 11 -17.63 3.09 -13.28
N ARG A 12 -17.92 2.18 -12.31
CA ARG A 12 -18.75 2.47 -11.12
C ARG A 12 -18.19 3.63 -10.29
N TYR A 13 -16.87 3.68 -10.14
CA TYR A 13 -16.20 4.71 -9.36
C TYR A 13 -15.57 5.83 -10.20
N HIS A 14 -15.86 5.88 -11.50
CA HIS A 14 -15.33 6.89 -12.42
C HIS A 14 -13.78 6.95 -12.43
N ILE A 15 -13.12 5.80 -12.27
CA ILE A 15 -11.66 5.71 -12.34
C ILE A 15 -11.24 5.70 -13.81
N ASP A 16 -10.43 6.68 -14.21
CA ASP A 16 -9.94 6.83 -15.57
C ASP A 16 -8.74 5.90 -15.83
N ARG A 17 -8.95 4.86 -16.60
CA ARG A 17 -7.92 3.86 -16.93
C ARG A 17 -6.80 4.36 -17.85
N SER A 18 -6.91 5.57 -18.39
CA SER A 18 -5.86 6.17 -19.21
C SER A 18 -4.82 6.92 -18.40
N LYS A 19 -5.07 7.10 -17.09
CA LYS A 19 -4.19 7.82 -16.19
C LYS A 19 -3.34 6.87 -15.35
N PRO A 20 -2.08 7.24 -15.07
CA PRO A 20 -1.30 6.53 -14.07
C PRO A 20 -1.99 6.60 -12.71
N THR A 21 -2.22 5.44 -12.08
CA THR A 21 -3.07 5.33 -10.90
C THR A 21 -2.32 4.75 -9.71
N LEU A 22 -2.27 5.53 -8.62
CA LEU A 22 -1.77 5.12 -7.31
C LEU A 22 -2.92 4.59 -6.45
N LEU A 23 -2.74 3.43 -5.84
CA LEU A 23 -3.75 2.78 -5.00
C LEU A 23 -3.33 2.75 -3.52
N PHE A 24 -4.24 3.12 -2.64
CA PHE A 24 -4.21 2.84 -1.21
C PHE A 24 -5.37 1.92 -0.83
N VAL A 25 -5.09 0.89 -0.02
CA VAL A 25 -6.12 0.01 0.56
C VAL A 25 -5.89 -0.11 2.06
N GLY A 26 -6.91 0.22 2.85
CA GLY A 26 -6.81 0.07 4.29
C GLY A 26 -7.99 0.67 5.06
N ARG A 27 -8.03 0.39 6.37
CA ARG A 27 -8.97 1.05 7.28
C ARG A 27 -8.52 2.48 7.56
N ILE A 28 -9.48 3.34 7.88
CA ILE A 28 -9.21 4.71 8.31
C ILE A 28 -8.78 4.68 9.77
N THR A 29 -7.49 4.52 10.01
CA THR A 29 -6.88 4.47 11.35
C THR A 29 -5.60 5.31 11.37
N ARG A 30 -5.19 5.77 12.56
CA ARG A 30 -3.90 6.47 12.70
C ARG A 30 -2.74 5.56 12.32
N GLN A 31 -2.82 4.28 12.68
CA GLN A 31 -1.85 3.25 12.37
C GLN A 31 -1.56 3.14 10.86
N LYS A 32 -2.59 3.28 10.03
CA LYS A 32 -2.46 3.18 8.57
C LYS A 32 -1.88 4.44 7.91
N GLY A 33 -1.61 5.48 8.67
CA GLY A 33 -0.88 6.66 8.20
C GLY A 33 -1.61 7.53 7.17
N LEU A 34 -2.92 7.33 6.99
CA LEU A 34 -3.70 8.06 5.99
C LEU A 34 -3.59 9.59 6.11
N PRO A 35 -3.54 10.21 7.31
CA PRO A 35 -3.33 11.66 7.42
C PRO A 35 -2.00 12.14 6.81
N TYR A 36 -0.92 11.33 6.89
CA TYR A 36 0.37 11.66 6.25
C TYR A 36 0.29 11.48 4.74
N LEU A 37 -0.38 10.42 4.28
CA LEU A 37 -0.61 10.22 2.85
C LEU A 37 -1.36 11.41 2.25
N LEU A 38 -2.50 11.82 2.83
CA LEU A 38 -3.27 12.95 2.30
C LEU A 38 -2.42 14.22 2.18
N LYS A 39 -1.50 14.48 3.11
CA LYS A 39 -0.53 15.58 3.00
C LYS A 39 0.46 15.36 1.85
N ALA A 40 1.00 14.16 1.70
CA ALA A 40 1.93 13.84 0.62
C ALA A 40 1.30 13.99 -0.76
N LEU A 41 0.00 13.66 -0.89
CA LEU A 41 -0.74 13.79 -2.14
C LEU A 41 -0.88 15.23 -2.65
N HIS A 42 -0.74 16.25 -1.80
CA HIS A 42 -0.65 17.65 -2.25
C HIS A 42 0.66 17.96 -3.00
N LEU A 43 1.70 17.16 -2.77
CA LEU A 43 3.06 17.39 -3.27
C LEU A 43 3.37 16.63 -4.56
N ILE A 44 2.65 15.55 -4.86
CA ILE A 44 2.87 14.75 -6.06
C ILE A 44 2.23 15.35 -7.32
N SER A 45 2.66 14.88 -8.50
CA SER A 45 2.09 15.30 -9.78
C SER A 45 0.56 15.16 -9.80
N LYS A 46 -0.13 16.18 -10.31
CA LYS A 46 -1.59 16.18 -10.49
C LYS A 46 -2.06 15.27 -11.62
N ASP A 47 -1.16 14.80 -12.49
CA ASP A 47 -1.48 13.85 -13.55
C ASP A 47 -1.69 12.43 -13.01
N ILE A 48 -1.16 12.13 -11.81
CA ILE A 48 -1.37 10.87 -11.11
C ILE A 48 -2.78 10.85 -10.56
N GLN A 49 -3.58 9.88 -10.98
CA GLN A 49 -4.86 9.57 -10.34
C GLN A 49 -4.61 8.80 -9.06
N VAL A 50 -5.36 9.13 -8.01
CA VAL A 50 -5.25 8.43 -6.72
C VAL A 50 -6.56 7.76 -6.39
N VAL A 51 -6.51 6.48 -6.05
CA VAL A 51 -7.67 5.72 -5.57
C VAL A 51 -7.42 5.34 -4.11
N LEU A 52 -8.27 5.86 -3.23
CA LEU A 52 -8.28 5.53 -1.81
C LEU A 52 -9.42 4.54 -1.54
N CYS A 53 -9.11 3.25 -1.43
CA CYS A 53 -10.05 2.25 -0.94
C CYS A 53 -9.93 2.21 0.60
N ALA A 54 -10.64 3.13 1.26
CA ALA A 54 -10.47 3.43 2.67
C ALA A 54 -11.83 3.57 3.37
N GLY A 55 -12.11 2.66 4.30
CA GLY A 55 -13.35 2.63 5.07
C GLY A 55 -13.11 2.22 6.52
N ALA A 56 -14.20 1.92 7.23
CA ALA A 56 -14.20 1.41 8.59
C ALA A 56 -13.28 2.21 9.55
N PRO A 57 -13.56 3.48 9.84
CA PRO A 57 -12.79 4.29 10.77
C PRO A 57 -12.84 3.71 12.19
N ASP A 58 -11.69 3.75 12.90
CA ASP A 58 -11.63 3.25 14.28
C ASP A 58 -12.37 4.18 15.25
N THR A 59 -12.36 5.49 15.00
CA THR A 59 -13.04 6.48 15.83
C THR A 59 -13.70 7.57 14.98
N PRO A 60 -14.75 8.26 15.51
CA PRO A 60 -15.36 9.40 14.81
C PRO A 60 -14.39 10.53 14.52
N GLU A 61 -13.40 10.76 15.41
CA GLU A 61 -12.44 11.84 15.29
C GLU A 61 -11.53 11.66 14.07
N ILE A 62 -10.98 10.44 13.88
CA ILE A 62 -10.14 10.15 12.69
C ILE A 62 -10.99 10.17 11.41
N ALA A 63 -12.25 9.75 11.47
CA ALA A 63 -13.16 9.82 10.34
C ALA A 63 -13.36 11.26 9.88
N GLU A 64 -13.63 12.19 10.81
CA GLU A 64 -13.84 13.60 10.51
C GLU A 64 -12.55 14.27 10.02
N GLU A 65 -11.41 13.99 10.68
CA GLU A 65 -10.10 14.50 10.26
C GLU A 65 -9.80 14.14 8.80
N VAL A 66 -10.01 12.86 8.43
CA VAL A 66 -9.76 12.36 7.08
C VAL A 66 -10.74 12.97 6.08
N LYS A 67 -12.02 13.11 6.41
CA LYS A 67 -13.02 13.74 5.53
C LYS A 67 -12.67 15.20 5.21
N ILE A 68 -12.29 15.96 6.22
CA ILE A 68 -11.89 17.36 6.02
C ILE A 68 -10.63 17.44 5.14
N ALA A 69 -9.62 16.62 5.45
CA ALA A 69 -8.39 16.60 4.68
C ALA A 69 -8.61 16.15 3.23
N PHE A 70 -9.47 15.16 3.02
CA PHE A 70 -9.83 14.69 1.68
C PHE A 70 -10.57 15.77 0.88
N ALA A 71 -11.57 16.41 1.46
CA ALA A 71 -12.35 17.45 0.76
C ALA A 71 -11.43 18.59 0.29
N LYS A 72 -10.50 19.02 1.14
CA LYS A 72 -9.49 20.02 0.78
C LYS A 72 -8.58 19.54 -0.34
N LEU A 73 -8.10 18.30 -0.27
CA LEU A 73 -7.23 17.71 -1.28
C LEU A 73 -7.94 17.60 -2.63
N ASP A 74 -9.21 17.17 -2.64
CA ASP A 74 -10.01 17.04 -3.87
C ASP A 74 -10.25 18.41 -4.53
N GLU A 75 -10.56 19.45 -3.74
CA GLU A 75 -10.70 20.83 -4.25
C GLU A 75 -9.39 21.37 -4.87
N GLU A 76 -8.25 21.10 -4.23
CA GLU A 76 -6.95 21.66 -4.64
C GLU A 76 -6.29 20.92 -5.80
N ARG A 77 -6.45 19.58 -5.87
CA ARG A 77 -5.77 18.78 -6.89
C ARG A 77 -6.70 18.07 -7.90
N GLY A 78 -7.88 17.63 -7.49
CA GLY A 78 -8.69 16.70 -8.26
C GLY A 78 -8.00 15.35 -8.52
N ASN A 79 -8.47 14.57 -9.49
CA ASN A 79 -7.93 13.24 -9.83
C ASN A 79 -7.78 12.30 -8.63
N ILE A 80 -8.75 12.36 -7.69
CA ILE A 80 -8.78 11.51 -6.51
C ILE A 80 -10.16 10.85 -6.39
N VAL A 81 -10.16 9.56 -6.13
CA VAL A 81 -11.36 8.75 -5.95
C VAL A 81 -11.32 8.13 -4.57
N TRP A 82 -12.38 8.29 -3.80
CA TRP A 82 -12.51 7.65 -2.49
C TRP A 82 -13.61 6.61 -2.52
N ILE A 83 -13.23 5.35 -2.26
CA ILE A 83 -14.13 4.20 -2.11
C ILE A 83 -14.24 3.92 -0.61
N GLU A 84 -15.37 4.30 -0.02
CA GLU A 84 -15.60 4.17 1.45
C GLU A 84 -16.04 2.76 1.84
N GLU A 85 -16.59 2.00 0.92
CA GLU A 85 -17.08 0.66 1.19
C GLU A 85 -15.97 -0.40 1.19
N MET A 86 -16.20 -1.49 1.94
CA MET A 86 -15.32 -2.65 1.92
C MET A 86 -15.60 -3.47 0.66
N LEU A 87 -14.68 -3.41 -0.30
CA LEU A 87 -14.81 -4.18 -1.53
C LEU A 87 -14.66 -5.68 -1.27
N PRO A 88 -15.49 -6.52 -1.91
CA PRO A 88 -15.27 -7.97 -1.94
C PRO A 88 -13.89 -8.30 -2.55
N LYS A 89 -13.26 -9.39 -2.09
CA LYS A 89 -11.89 -9.74 -2.56
C LYS A 89 -11.73 -9.81 -4.08
N PRO A 90 -12.70 -10.34 -4.88
CA PRO A 90 -12.57 -10.32 -6.34
C PRO A 90 -12.54 -8.91 -6.94
N GLU A 91 -13.32 -7.97 -6.38
CA GLU A 91 -13.33 -6.57 -6.83
C GLU A 91 -12.05 -5.84 -6.41
N LEU A 92 -11.57 -6.10 -5.19
CA LEU A 92 -10.29 -5.56 -4.72
C LEU A 92 -9.12 -6.03 -5.58
N ASN A 93 -9.04 -7.33 -5.88
CA ASN A 93 -8.01 -7.87 -6.78
C ASN A 93 -8.09 -7.24 -8.18
N ALA A 94 -9.31 -7.02 -8.68
CA ALA A 94 -9.51 -6.36 -9.98
C ALA A 94 -9.03 -4.90 -9.96
N LEU A 95 -9.24 -4.20 -8.84
CA LEU A 95 -8.72 -2.85 -8.62
C LEU A 95 -7.19 -2.84 -8.59
N GLU A 96 -6.58 -3.75 -7.79
CA GLU A 96 -5.12 -3.90 -7.71
C GLU A 96 -4.49 -4.18 -9.09
N HIS A 97 -5.05 -5.10 -9.88
CA HIS A 97 -4.56 -5.38 -11.23
C HIS A 97 -4.71 -4.23 -12.23
N GLY A 98 -5.56 -3.27 -11.93
CA GLY A 98 -5.84 -2.15 -12.81
C GLY A 98 -5.13 -0.85 -12.46
N CYS A 99 -4.34 -0.84 -11.37
CA CYS A 99 -3.53 0.29 -10.93
C CYS A 99 -2.05 0.12 -11.29
N ASP A 100 -1.23 1.15 -11.11
CA ASP A 100 0.17 1.17 -11.52
C ASP A 100 1.16 1.09 -10.35
N ALA A 101 0.76 1.51 -9.15
CA ALA A 101 1.54 1.39 -7.93
C ALA A 101 0.64 1.32 -6.70
N PHE A 102 1.18 0.75 -5.62
CA PHE A 102 0.53 0.65 -4.32
C PHE A 102 1.26 1.48 -3.27
N ILE A 103 0.53 2.14 -2.37
CA ILE A 103 1.09 2.92 -1.25
C ILE A 103 0.64 2.37 0.09
N CYS A 104 1.60 2.09 0.98
CA CYS A 104 1.38 1.67 2.37
C CYS A 104 2.08 2.64 3.35
N PRO A 105 1.43 3.74 3.73
CA PRO A 105 2.02 4.79 4.56
C PRO A 105 1.92 4.49 6.06
N SER A 106 1.77 3.22 6.46
CA SER A 106 1.54 2.80 7.84
C SER A 106 2.66 3.29 8.77
N ILE A 107 2.27 3.84 9.92
CA ILE A 107 3.23 4.19 10.99
C ILE A 107 3.43 3.04 11.99
N TYR A 108 2.64 2.00 11.88
CA TYR A 108 2.79 0.73 12.59
C TYR A 108 2.19 -0.39 11.74
N GLU A 109 2.99 -1.40 11.42
CA GLU A 109 2.54 -2.55 10.61
C GLU A 109 3.29 -3.81 11.03
N PRO A 110 2.61 -4.80 11.64
CA PRO A 110 3.29 -6.03 12.11
C PRO A 110 3.95 -6.83 11.00
N LEU A 111 3.33 -6.95 9.83
CA LEU A 111 3.88 -7.65 8.65
C LEU A 111 3.59 -6.88 7.36
N GLY A 112 2.35 -6.46 7.15
CA GLY A 112 1.93 -5.78 5.93
C GLY A 112 1.40 -6.72 4.85
N ILE A 113 0.43 -7.56 5.19
CA ILE A 113 -0.22 -8.50 4.24
C ILE A 113 -0.75 -7.76 3.01
N VAL A 114 -1.26 -6.54 3.16
CA VAL A 114 -1.73 -5.72 2.04
C VAL A 114 -0.64 -5.44 1.00
N ASN A 115 0.64 -5.36 1.43
CA ASN A 115 1.76 -5.22 0.49
C ASN A 115 1.98 -6.51 -0.30
N LEU A 116 1.85 -7.68 0.35
CA LEU A 116 1.93 -8.98 -0.34
C LEU A 116 0.80 -9.17 -1.34
N GLU A 117 -0.41 -8.71 -1.01
CA GLU A 117 -1.57 -8.75 -1.90
C GLU A 117 -1.33 -7.87 -3.14
N ALA A 118 -0.87 -6.65 -2.95
CA ALA A 118 -0.50 -5.75 -4.04
C ALA A 118 0.65 -6.32 -4.90
N MET A 119 1.71 -6.84 -4.27
CA MET A 119 2.82 -7.49 -4.97
C MET A 119 2.36 -8.72 -5.76
N ALA A 120 1.44 -9.53 -5.21
CA ALA A 120 0.87 -10.69 -5.91
C ALA A 120 0.03 -10.28 -7.13
N CYS A 121 -0.46 -9.05 -7.18
CA CYS A 121 -1.09 -8.45 -8.35
C CYS A 121 -0.10 -7.76 -9.30
N GLY A 122 1.20 -7.82 -9.00
CA GLY A 122 2.25 -7.22 -9.84
C GLY A 122 2.43 -5.72 -9.64
N LEU A 123 1.91 -5.14 -8.56
CA LEU A 123 2.12 -3.73 -8.24
C LEU A 123 3.47 -3.51 -7.54
N PRO A 124 4.26 -2.52 -7.96
CA PRO A 124 5.36 -2.01 -7.16
C PRO A 124 4.81 -1.30 -5.93
N VAL A 125 5.50 -1.41 -4.80
CA VAL A 125 5.03 -0.90 -3.52
C VAL A 125 5.89 0.26 -3.04
N VAL A 126 5.27 1.40 -2.74
CA VAL A 126 5.88 2.44 -1.91
C VAL A 126 5.36 2.25 -0.48
N ALA A 127 6.24 2.07 0.49
CA ALA A 127 5.81 1.80 1.86
C ALA A 127 6.74 2.42 2.89
N SER A 128 6.23 2.73 4.08
CA SER A 128 7.06 3.17 5.19
C SER A 128 7.94 2.03 5.72
N ALA A 129 9.19 2.35 6.08
CA ALA A 129 10.14 1.39 6.62
C ALA A 129 9.87 1.13 8.11
N THR A 130 8.70 0.56 8.44
CA THR A 130 8.29 0.28 9.83
C THR A 130 7.81 -1.16 10.03
N GLY A 131 8.00 -1.68 11.24
CA GLY A 131 7.54 -3.03 11.63
C GLY A 131 8.06 -4.10 10.69
N GLY A 132 7.16 -4.98 10.21
CA GLY A 132 7.49 -6.07 9.29
C GLY A 132 7.50 -5.68 7.79
N ILE A 133 7.19 -4.43 7.43
CA ILE A 133 7.19 -4.02 6.02
C ILE A 133 8.55 -4.27 5.34
N PRO A 134 9.72 -3.99 5.95
CA PRO A 134 11.01 -4.27 5.33
C PRO A 134 11.32 -5.76 5.13
N GLU A 135 10.59 -6.66 5.79
CA GLU A 135 10.69 -8.10 5.52
C GLU A 135 9.96 -8.48 4.24
N VAL A 136 8.95 -7.72 3.85
CA VAL A 136 8.10 -7.94 2.67
C VAL A 136 8.64 -7.20 1.46
N VAL A 137 8.81 -5.88 1.57
CA VAL A 137 9.23 -5.00 0.49
C VAL A 137 10.75 -4.85 0.50
N VAL A 138 11.40 -5.10 -0.63
CA VAL A 138 12.85 -4.90 -0.83
C VAL A 138 13.07 -3.56 -1.51
N ASP A 139 13.74 -2.64 -0.79
CA ASP A 139 13.99 -1.28 -1.28
C ASP A 139 14.81 -1.27 -2.57
N GLY A 140 14.33 -0.52 -3.57
CA GLY A 140 14.94 -0.43 -4.89
C GLY A 140 14.76 -1.66 -5.79
N GLU A 141 14.13 -2.75 -5.32
CA GLU A 141 13.92 -3.97 -6.07
C GLU A 141 12.43 -4.26 -6.32
N THR A 142 11.60 -4.30 -5.26
CA THR A 142 10.16 -4.56 -5.37
C THR A 142 9.32 -3.30 -5.16
N GLY A 143 9.97 -2.19 -4.89
CA GLY A 143 9.38 -0.89 -4.61
C GLY A 143 10.35 0.02 -3.88
N TYR A 144 9.82 0.99 -3.13
CA TYR A 144 10.60 1.91 -2.31
C TYR A 144 10.16 1.89 -0.85
N LEU A 145 11.14 1.85 0.06
CA LEU A 145 10.93 2.02 1.48
C LEU A 145 11.20 3.47 1.89
N VAL A 146 10.18 4.13 2.41
CA VAL A 146 10.26 5.49 2.94
C VAL A 146 10.76 5.43 4.38
N PRO A 147 11.93 6.00 4.70
CA PRO A 147 12.45 6.01 6.06
C PRO A 147 11.50 6.73 7.02
N ILE A 148 11.33 6.18 8.22
CA ILE A 148 10.52 6.77 9.28
C ILE A 148 11.24 6.63 10.62
N ASP A 149 11.68 7.76 11.18
CA ASP A 149 12.14 7.83 12.56
C ASP A 149 10.95 8.12 13.46
N GLN A 150 10.76 7.35 14.52
CA GLN A 150 9.55 7.38 15.32
C GLN A 150 9.83 7.76 16.77
N LEU A 151 8.86 8.41 17.42
CA LEU A 151 8.91 8.68 18.84
C LEU A 151 8.92 7.37 19.64
N HIS A 152 9.69 7.34 20.74
CA HIS A 152 9.77 6.17 21.63
C HIS A 152 8.66 6.15 22.69
N ASP A 153 7.46 6.60 22.35
CA ASP A 153 6.29 6.69 23.23
C ASP A 153 5.22 5.61 22.95
N GLY A 154 5.51 4.71 22.01
CA GLY A 154 4.60 3.64 21.59
C GLY A 154 3.50 4.08 20.59
N THR A 155 3.45 5.35 20.19
CA THR A 155 2.42 5.83 19.23
C THR A 155 2.78 5.54 17.79
N GLY A 156 4.07 5.33 17.49
CA GLY A 156 4.57 5.22 16.12
C GLY A 156 4.62 6.55 15.36
N THR A 157 4.36 7.67 16.04
CA THR A 157 4.38 9.00 15.43
C THR A 157 5.76 9.33 14.88
N PRO A 158 5.88 9.82 13.62
CA PRO A 158 7.16 10.27 13.09
C PRO A 158 7.75 11.42 13.93
N THR A 159 9.06 11.40 14.16
CA THR A 159 9.78 12.50 14.84
C THR A 159 9.81 13.76 14.00
N ASP A 160 9.86 13.61 12.68
CA ASP A 160 9.76 14.66 11.68
C ASP A 160 8.66 14.30 10.67
N PRO A 161 7.39 14.67 10.96
CA PRO A 161 6.27 14.38 10.07
C PRO A 161 6.38 15.03 8.68
N ASP A 162 6.96 16.22 8.59
CA ASP A 162 7.08 16.93 7.32
C ASP A 162 8.12 16.25 6.42
N LYS A 163 9.26 15.85 6.97
CA LYS A 163 10.25 15.05 6.25
C LYS A 163 9.63 13.74 5.73
N PHE A 164 8.92 13.00 6.59
CA PHE A 164 8.27 11.75 6.20
C PHE A 164 7.27 11.94 5.05
N VAL A 165 6.48 13.02 5.08
CA VAL A 165 5.54 13.41 4.02
C VAL A 165 6.27 13.72 2.71
N HIS A 166 7.37 14.50 2.76
CA HIS A 166 8.16 14.84 1.56
C HIS A 166 8.86 13.62 0.96
N ASP A 167 9.47 12.77 1.79
CA ASP A 167 10.13 11.54 1.34
C ASP A 167 9.12 10.59 0.67
N MET A 168 7.91 10.48 1.23
CA MET A 168 6.81 9.69 0.67
C MET A 168 6.39 10.23 -0.71
N ALA A 169 6.18 11.53 -0.82
CA ALA A 169 5.82 12.16 -2.08
C ALA A 169 6.90 11.95 -3.15
N ALA A 170 8.16 12.11 -2.79
CA ALA A 170 9.29 11.89 -3.70
C ALA A 170 9.38 10.42 -4.18
N ALA A 171 9.12 9.45 -3.29
CA ALA A 171 9.10 8.03 -3.66
C ALA A 171 7.94 7.69 -4.61
N ILE A 172 6.74 8.28 -4.36
CA ILE A 172 5.58 8.13 -5.25
C ILE A 172 5.89 8.71 -6.64
N ASP A 173 6.34 9.97 -6.71
CA ASP A 173 6.65 10.61 -8.00
C ASP A 173 7.73 9.83 -8.76
N ARG A 174 8.74 9.31 -8.07
CA ARG A 174 9.82 8.53 -8.68
C ARG A 174 9.31 7.26 -9.35
N ILE A 175 8.42 6.50 -8.70
CA ILE A 175 7.90 5.25 -9.27
C ILE A 175 6.87 5.53 -10.37
N MET A 176 6.04 6.57 -10.21
CA MET A 176 4.99 6.91 -11.17
C MET A 176 5.54 7.60 -12.43
N ALA A 177 6.72 8.20 -12.38
CA ALA A 177 7.37 8.85 -13.53
C ALA A 177 8.05 7.86 -14.49
N ASP A 178 8.30 6.60 -14.08
CA ASP A 178 8.99 5.60 -14.89
C ASP A 178 8.18 4.28 -14.94
N PRO A 179 7.27 4.14 -15.92
CA PRO A 179 6.42 2.95 -16.07
C PRO A 179 7.22 1.65 -16.30
N GLU A 180 8.38 1.71 -16.95
CA GLU A 180 9.21 0.53 -17.16
C GLU A 180 9.85 0.07 -15.84
N LEU A 181 10.32 1.01 -15.02
CA LEU A 181 10.82 0.72 -13.68
C LEU A 181 9.70 0.18 -12.78
N ALA A 182 8.52 0.81 -12.80
CA ALA A 182 7.34 0.35 -12.06
C ALA A 182 6.99 -1.09 -12.43
N LYS A 183 6.92 -1.40 -13.70
CA LYS A 183 6.66 -2.75 -14.20
C LYS A 183 7.73 -3.77 -13.77
N LYS A 184 9.00 -3.39 -13.85
CA LYS A 184 10.12 -4.23 -13.41
C LYS A 184 10.04 -4.54 -11.91
N MET A 185 9.78 -3.51 -11.09
CA MET A 185 9.62 -3.67 -9.64
C MET A 185 8.36 -4.49 -9.29
N GLY A 186 7.26 -4.28 -9.99
CA GLY A 186 6.04 -5.05 -9.83
C GLY A 186 6.25 -6.54 -10.15
N GLN A 187 6.99 -6.85 -11.23
CA GLN A 187 7.34 -8.24 -11.57
C GLN A 187 8.21 -8.90 -10.49
N ALA A 188 9.23 -8.19 -9.99
CA ALA A 188 10.06 -8.68 -8.88
C ALA A 188 9.23 -8.89 -7.60
N GLY A 189 8.28 -7.99 -7.33
CA GLY A 189 7.33 -8.11 -6.23
C GLY A 189 6.44 -9.35 -6.36
N TYR A 190 5.89 -9.60 -7.54
CA TYR A 190 5.09 -10.80 -7.83
C TYR A 190 5.88 -12.10 -7.58
N GLU A 191 7.10 -12.17 -8.12
CA GLU A 191 7.97 -13.34 -7.92
C GLU A 191 8.28 -13.57 -6.45
N ARG A 192 8.63 -12.50 -5.72
CA ARG A 192 8.88 -12.57 -4.28
C ARG A 192 7.64 -13.03 -3.49
N ALA A 193 6.46 -12.49 -3.76
CA ALA A 193 5.22 -12.89 -3.09
C ALA A 193 4.93 -14.38 -3.31
N ARG A 194 5.10 -14.87 -4.55
CA ARG A 194 4.90 -16.27 -4.92
C ARG A 194 5.93 -17.21 -4.28
N ASP A 195 7.21 -16.85 -4.33
CA ASP A 195 8.30 -17.80 -4.03
C ASP A 195 8.68 -17.79 -2.54
N VAL A 196 8.47 -16.68 -1.84
CA VAL A 196 8.87 -16.51 -0.43
C VAL A 196 7.69 -16.56 0.54
N PHE A 197 6.52 -16.06 0.12
CA PHE A 197 5.37 -15.83 1.00
C PHE A 197 4.11 -16.63 0.62
N SER A 198 4.18 -17.52 -0.38
CA SER A 198 3.06 -18.41 -0.66
C SER A 198 2.74 -19.30 0.54
N TRP A 199 1.50 -19.69 0.71
CA TRP A 199 1.07 -20.61 1.76
C TRP A 199 1.82 -21.94 1.71
N GLU A 200 2.17 -22.42 0.52
CA GLU A 200 2.97 -23.61 0.30
C GLU A 200 4.37 -23.45 0.89
N THR A 201 5.07 -22.38 0.54
CA THR A 201 6.42 -22.07 1.08
C THR A 201 6.39 -21.88 2.61
N ILE A 202 5.36 -21.22 3.14
CA ILE A 202 5.23 -21.03 4.60
C ILE A 202 4.94 -22.36 5.31
N ALA A 203 4.13 -23.24 4.72
CA ALA A 203 3.87 -24.57 5.27
C ALA A 203 5.15 -25.41 5.32
N ASP A 204 5.95 -25.44 4.25
CA ASP A 204 7.22 -26.16 4.20
C ASP A 204 8.20 -25.67 5.28
N LYS A 205 8.40 -24.36 5.40
CA LYS A 205 9.23 -23.77 6.46
C LYS A 205 8.73 -24.11 7.87
N THR A 206 7.41 -24.17 8.07
CA THR A 206 6.82 -24.55 9.34
C THR A 206 7.13 -26.01 9.69
N VAL A 207 7.03 -26.91 8.72
CA VAL A 207 7.39 -28.34 8.86
C VAL A 207 8.88 -28.49 9.18
N GLU A 208 9.77 -27.72 8.54
CA GLU A 208 11.21 -27.74 8.84
C GLU A 208 11.50 -27.35 10.30
N VAL A 209 10.82 -26.31 10.82
CA VAL A 209 10.93 -25.89 12.23
C VAL A 209 10.48 -27.03 13.16
N TYR A 210 9.34 -27.68 12.90
CA TYR A 210 8.89 -28.80 13.71
C TYR A 210 9.86 -29.96 13.69
N GLN A 211 10.45 -30.29 12.54
CA GLN A 211 11.46 -31.35 12.40
C GLN A 211 12.73 -31.01 13.18
N SER A 212 13.20 -29.77 13.16
CA SER A 212 14.38 -29.34 13.90
C SER A 212 14.20 -29.52 15.42
N VAL A 213 13.06 -29.06 15.96
CA VAL A 213 12.73 -29.22 17.39
C VAL A 213 12.65 -30.69 17.83
N LEU A 214 12.01 -31.53 17.01
CA LEU A 214 11.92 -32.98 17.30
C LEU A 214 13.28 -33.69 17.26
N ASN A 215 14.20 -33.23 16.42
CA ASN A 215 15.56 -33.80 16.35
C ASN A 215 16.44 -33.33 17.52
N GLU A 216 16.25 -32.12 18.05
CA GLU A 216 16.94 -31.64 19.23
C GLU A 216 16.54 -32.41 20.49
N GLN A 217 15.28 -32.82 20.63
CA GLN A 217 14.78 -33.61 21.74
C GLN A 217 15.28 -35.07 21.78
N LYS A 218 15.86 -35.55 20.68
CA LYS A 218 16.42 -36.91 20.56
C LYS A 218 17.92 -37.00 20.91
N LYS A 219 18.56 -35.89 21.21
CA LYS A 219 19.95 -35.78 21.67
C LYS A 219 20.00 -35.62 23.18
#